data_ba21cdf3fa89e0781c41cd61f63e8d83
#
_entry.id   ba21cdf3fa89e0781c41cd61f63e8d83
#
_cell.length_a   1.000
_cell.length_b   1.000
_cell.length_c   1.000
_cell.angle_alpha   90.00
_cell.angle_beta   90.00
_cell.angle_gamma   90.00
#
_symmetry.space_group_name_H-M   'P 1'
#
loop_
_entity.id
_entity.type
_entity.pdbx_description
1 polymer ?
#
loop_
_entity_poly.entity_id
_entity_poly.type
_entity_poly.pdbx_seq_one_letter_code
_entity_poly.pdbx_strand_id
1 'polypeptide(L)'
;FVPGMRLRAGDRKVVRRRLGEVIAAAQEAGVLLGLVLPGVLESREVSSAAVLLRWHSVAPECACVDPVISKFSRDNPQVETLDGGGEFVIVERESVAGSVTDRRKVFHVEGFVPVVGSSWFLVVSASVPEAEMVSDVRAVVERMIRSLRVYPDITDQPLTQEFGHEAGDAYFTPDSAVLVSEGV
;
A
#
# COMPACT_ATOMS: atom_id res chain seq x y z
N PHE A 1 6.24 -9.95 -12.58
CA PHE A 1 6.03 -9.85 -14.05
C PHE A 1 6.55 -11.15 -14.65
N VAL A 2 5.68 -12.01 -15.19
CA VAL A 2 6.10 -13.20 -15.93
C VAL A 2 6.33 -12.75 -17.38
N PRO A 3 7.59 -12.69 -17.84
CA PRO A 3 7.87 -12.28 -19.21
C PRO A 3 7.25 -13.29 -20.17
N GLY A 4 6.41 -12.83 -21.10
CA GLY A 4 5.81 -13.66 -22.15
C GLY A 4 4.32 -13.95 -22.02
N MET A 5 3.66 -13.55 -20.95
CA MET A 5 2.21 -13.76 -20.79
C MET A 5 1.43 -12.81 -21.70
N ARG A 6 0.87 -13.34 -22.79
CA ARG A 6 -0.06 -12.60 -23.64
C ARG A 6 -1.49 -12.74 -23.11
N LEU A 7 -1.98 -11.70 -22.48
CA LEU A 7 -3.39 -11.60 -22.07
C LEU A 7 -4.31 -11.68 -23.31
N ARG A 8 -5.37 -12.47 -23.25
CA ARG A 8 -6.43 -12.51 -24.26
C ARG A 8 -7.17 -11.16 -24.28
N ALA A 9 -7.83 -10.84 -25.39
CA ALA A 9 -8.51 -9.54 -25.53
C ALA A 9 -9.58 -9.28 -24.45
N GLY A 10 -10.30 -10.32 -24.02
CA GLY A 10 -11.26 -10.26 -22.91
C GLY A 10 -10.59 -9.91 -21.58
N ASP A 11 -9.46 -10.56 -21.29
CA ASP A 11 -8.70 -10.36 -20.03
C ASP A 11 -8.14 -8.95 -19.95
N ARG A 12 -7.70 -8.38 -21.08
CA ARG A 12 -7.22 -6.98 -21.13
C ARG A 12 -8.31 -5.97 -20.76
N LYS A 13 -9.56 -6.23 -21.18
CA LYS A 13 -10.70 -5.35 -20.83
C LYS A 13 -11.01 -5.40 -19.33
N VAL A 14 -10.96 -6.60 -18.74
CA VAL A 14 -11.17 -6.80 -17.30
C VAL A 14 -10.05 -6.12 -16.50
N VAL A 15 -8.78 -6.37 -16.87
CA VAL A 15 -7.61 -5.74 -16.21
C VAL A 15 -7.68 -4.22 -16.31
N ARG A 16 -8.01 -3.66 -17.49
CA ARG A 16 -8.11 -2.20 -17.66
C ARG A 16 -9.22 -1.60 -16.81
N ARG A 17 -10.38 -2.26 -16.70
CA ARG A 17 -11.47 -1.79 -15.84
C ARG A 17 -11.04 -1.81 -14.36
N ARG A 18 -10.45 -2.92 -13.90
CA ARG A 18 -9.96 -3.05 -12.53
C ARG A 18 -8.88 -2.02 -12.22
N LEU A 19 -7.98 -1.79 -13.14
CA LEU A 19 -6.97 -0.74 -12.99
C LEU A 19 -7.60 0.64 -12.84
N GLY A 20 -8.63 0.95 -13.63
CA GLY A 20 -9.38 2.20 -13.50
C GLY A 20 -10.08 2.36 -12.14
N GLU A 21 -10.70 1.30 -11.64
CA GLU A 21 -11.32 1.28 -10.31
C GLU A 21 -10.28 1.49 -9.19
N VAL A 22 -9.12 0.85 -9.30
CA VAL A 22 -8.01 1.01 -8.34
C VAL A 22 -7.44 2.41 -8.38
N ILE A 23 -7.24 2.98 -9.57
CA ILE A 23 -6.74 4.37 -9.72
C ILE A 23 -7.72 5.36 -9.09
N ALA A 24 -9.01 5.25 -9.35
CA ALA A 24 -10.01 6.13 -8.77
C ALA A 24 -10.02 6.06 -7.23
N ALA A 25 -10.04 4.85 -6.68
CA ALA A 25 -9.99 4.65 -5.23
C ALA A 25 -8.67 5.15 -4.61
N ALA A 26 -7.55 5.00 -5.34
CA ALA A 26 -6.26 5.48 -4.92
C ALA A 26 -6.21 7.01 -4.84
N GLN A 27 -6.76 7.70 -5.84
CA GLN A 27 -6.86 9.17 -5.85
C GLN A 27 -7.68 9.71 -4.67
N GLU A 28 -8.83 9.08 -4.40
CA GLU A 28 -9.68 9.45 -3.25
C GLU A 28 -8.99 9.21 -1.89
N ALA A 29 -8.15 8.17 -1.82
CA ALA A 29 -7.46 7.78 -0.58
C ALA A 29 -6.10 8.47 -0.36
N GLY A 30 -5.69 9.39 -1.21
CA GLY A 30 -4.38 10.05 -1.13
C GLY A 30 -3.20 9.07 -1.26
N VAL A 31 -3.31 8.12 -2.19
CA VAL A 31 -2.31 7.08 -2.40
C VAL A 31 -1.13 7.63 -3.20
N LEU A 32 0.08 7.40 -2.70
CA LEU A 32 1.33 7.79 -3.35
C LEU A 32 1.71 6.87 -4.51
N LEU A 33 1.46 5.57 -4.34
CA LEU A 33 1.83 4.54 -5.31
C LEU A 33 0.77 3.43 -5.28
N GLY A 34 0.30 3.04 -6.45
CA GLY A 34 -0.56 1.89 -6.64
C GLY A 34 0.09 0.88 -7.57
N LEU A 35 0.10 -0.39 -7.17
CA LEU A 35 0.60 -1.50 -7.97
C LEU A 35 -0.50 -2.55 -8.13
N VAL A 36 -0.53 -3.19 -9.29
CA VAL A 36 -1.35 -4.38 -9.54
C VAL A 36 -0.42 -5.56 -9.77
N LEU A 37 -0.54 -6.56 -8.92
CA LEU A 37 0.25 -7.79 -8.97
C LEU A 37 -0.59 -8.90 -9.60
N PRO A 38 -0.36 -9.27 -10.87
CA PRO A 38 -1.03 -10.40 -11.47
C PRO A 38 -0.45 -11.70 -10.90
N GLY A 39 -1.32 -12.66 -10.65
CA GLY A 39 -0.97 -14.01 -10.24
C GLY A 39 -1.69 -15.05 -11.09
N VAL A 40 -1.11 -16.22 -11.19
CA VAL A 40 -1.73 -17.40 -11.80
C VAL A 40 -2.00 -18.39 -10.69
N LEU A 41 -3.27 -18.72 -10.49
CA LEU A 41 -3.72 -19.66 -9.48
C LEU A 41 -3.39 -21.11 -9.89
N GLU A 42 -3.44 -22.03 -8.95
CA GLU A 42 -3.31 -23.47 -9.24
C GLU A 42 -4.35 -23.95 -10.26
N SER A 43 -5.55 -23.35 -10.24
CA SER A 43 -6.60 -23.56 -11.26
C SER A 43 -6.23 -23.07 -12.66
N ARG A 44 -5.08 -22.41 -12.85
CA ARG A 44 -4.63 -21.70 -14.06
C ARG A 44 -5.48 -20.47 -14.42
N GLU A 45 -6.34 -20.05 -13.54
CA GLU A 45 -7.03 -18.75 -13.67
C GLU A 45 -6.07 -17.61 -13.34
N VAL A 46 -6.31 -16.45 -13.96
CA VAL A 46 -5.54 -15.25 -13.68
C VAL A 46 -6.29 -14.42 -12.66
N SER A 47 -5.65 -14.15 -11.55
CA SER A 47 -6.13 -13.23 -10.52
C SER A 47 -5.17 -12.06 -10.37
N SER A 48 -5.52 -11.06 -9.57
CA SER A 48 -4.66 -9.92 -9.30
C SER A 48 -4.89 -9.35 -7.91
N ALA A 49 -3.80 -9.04 -7.22
CA ALA A 49 -3.82 -8.26 -6.00
C ALA A 49 -3.54 -6.78 -6.31
N ALA A 50 -4.12 -5.88 -5.52
CA ALA A 50 -3.81 -4.46 -5.56
C ALA A 50 -2.98 -4.11 -4.33
N VAL A 51 -1.87 -3.39 -4.52
CA VAL A 51 -1.00 -2.89 -3.45
C VAL A 51 -0.98 -1.37 -3.51
N LEU A 52 -1.24 -0.73 -2.39
CA LEU A 52 -1.32 0.71 -2.26
C LEU A 52 -0.33 1.19 -1.20
N LEU A 53 0.38 2.26 -1.49
CA LEU A 53 1.27 2.97 -0.57
C LEU A 53 0.66 4.34 -0.26
N ARG A 54 0.53 4.69 1.01
CA ARG A 54 -0.04 5.97 1.44
C ARG A 54 0.55 6.47 2.75
N TRP A 55 0.47 7.77 2.95
CA TRP A 55 0.69 8.37 4.27
C TRP A 55 -0.56 8.27 5.15
N HIS A 56 -0.34 8.11 6.45
CA HIS A 56 -1.40 8.17 7.46
C HIS A 56 -0.90 8.96 8.66
N SER A 57 -1.61 10.03 9.01
CA SER A 57 -1.28 10.85 10.17
C SER A 57 -2.03 10.38 11.41
N VAL A 58 -1.34 10.37 12.54
CA VAL A 58 -1.91 10.10 13.88
C VAL A 58 -1.78 11.32 14.80
N ALA A 59 -1.57 12.50 14.22
CA ALA A 59 -1.47 13.73 15.00
C ALA A 59 -2.61 13.87 16.01
N PRO A 60 -2.34 14.39 17.23
CA PRO A 60 -1.10 15.02 17.70
C PRO A 60 -0.04 14.04 18.25
N GLU A 61 -0.28 12.75 18.23
CA GLU A 61 0.60 11.74 18.79
C GLU A 61 1.80 11.44 17.87
N CYS A 62 2.89 10.96 18.44
CA CYS A 62 3.99 10.42 17.66
C CYS A 62 3.65 9.02 17.16
N ALA A 63 4.02 8.72 15.91
CA ALA A 63 3.82 7.42 15.33
C ALA A 63 4.73 6.37 16.00
N CYS A 64 4.14 5.29 16.51
CA CYS A 64 4.83 4.13 17.08
C CYS A 64 4.00 2.86 16.82
N VAL A 65 4.60 1.70 17.03
CA VAL A 65 3.96 0.41 16.72
C VAL A 65 2.84 0.03 17.69
N ASP A 66 2.88 0.46 18.94
CA ASP A 66 1.95 0.04 20.00
C ASP A 66 0.46 0.28 19.70
N PRO A 67 0.04 1.47 19.20
CA PRO A 67 -1.35 1.69 18.82
C PRO A 67 -1.84 0.77 17.71
N VAL A 68 -0.95 0.41 16.77
CA VAL A 68 -1.27 -0.52 15.68
C VAL A 68 -1.48 -1.92 16.24
N ILE A 69 -0.55 -2.39 17.10
CA ILE A 69 -0.64 -3.69 17.77
C ILE A 69 -1.95 -3.77 18.58
N SER A 70 -2.26 -2.74 19.36
CA SER A 70 -3.48 -2.69 20.15
C SER A 70 -4.74 -2.75 19.29
N LYS A 71 -4.78 -1.95 18.22
CA LYS A 71 -5.91 -1.89 17.28
C LYS A 71 -6.18 -3.22 16.59
N PHE A 72 -5.13 -3.91 16.19
CA PHE A 72 -5.19 -5.17 15.44
C PHE A 72 -4.89 -6.41 16.30
N SER A 73 -5.05 -6.33 17.62
CA SER A 73 -4.73 -7.42 18.54
C SER A 73 -5.43 -8.75 18.24
N ARG A 74 -6.58 -8.71 17.57
CA ARG A 74 -7.34 -9.91 17.15
C ARG A 74 -6.80 -10.55 15.86
N ASP A 75 -6.06 -9.80 15.07
CA ASP A 75 -5.51 -10.21 13.77
C ASP A 75 -4.05 -10.66 13.88
N ASN A 76 -3.59 -10.94 15.10
CA ASN A 76 -2.23 -11.40 15.40
C ASN A 76 -1.12 -10.57 14.70
N PRO A 77 -1.00 -9.25 15.01
CA PRO A 77 -0.02 -8.37 14.39
C PRO A 77 1.40 -8.87 14.63
N GLN A 78 2.21 -8.86 13.60
CA GLN A 78 3.62 -9.27 13.67
C GLN A 78 4.50 -8.03 13.65
N VAL A 79 5.35 -7.90 14.67
CA VAL A 79 6.35 -6.83 14.76
C VAL A 79 7.66 -7.33 14.18
N GLU A 80 8.23 -6.57 13.27
CA GLU A 80 9.50 -6.88 12.62
C GLU A 80 10.42 -5.65 12.66
N THR A 81 11.73 -5.91 12.50
CA THR A 81 12.75 -4.86 12.52
C THR A 81 13.26 -4.57 11.11
N LEU A 82 13.45 -3.30 10.79
CA LEU A 82 14.10 -2.84 9.57
C LEU A 82 15.62 -3.00 9.65
N ASP A 83 16.29 -3.19 8.53
CA ASP A 83 17.75 -3.35 8.45
C ASP A 83 18.52 -2.14 9.02
N GLY A 84 17.93 -0.94 8.98
CA GLY A 84 18.50 0.30 9.54
C GLY A 84 18.11 0.61 10.98
N GLY A 85 17.45 -0.34 11.67
CA GLY A 85 16.79 -0.11 12.95
C GLY A 85 15.38 0.47 12.76
N GLY A 86 14.61 0.48 13.83
CA GLY A 86 13.19 0.80 13.79
C GLY A 86 12.31 -0.43 13.57
N GLU A 87 11.07 -0.31 13.98
CA GLU A 87 10.10 -1.41 13.95
C GLU A 87 8.99 -1.08 12.97
N PHE A 88 8.41 -2.11 12.39
CA PHE A 88 7.18 -2.03 11.61
C PHE A 88 6.24 -3.18 11.97
N VAL A 89 4.97 -3.02 11.70
CA VAL A 89 3.95 -4.04 11.99
C VAL A 89 3.35 -4.51 10.69
N ILE A 90 3.24 -5.83 10.53
CA ILE A 90 2.44 -6.46 9.48
C ILE A 90 1.21 -7.10 10.10
N VAL A 91 0.07 -6.85 9.46
CA VAL A 91 -1.22 -7.40 9.85
C VAL A 91 -1.83 -8.12 8.65
N GLU A 92 -2.24 -9.36 8.87
CA GLU A 92 -3.05 -10.10 7.90
C GLU A 92 -4.47 -10.23 8.44
N ARG A 93 -5.45 -9.92 7.61
CA ARG A 93 -6.86 -10.04 8.01
C ARG A 93 -7.73 -10.45 6.84
N GLU A 94 -8.84 -11.07 7.16
CA GLU A 94 -9.87 -11.44 6.22
C GLU A 94 -11.07 -10.49 6.35
N SER A 95 -11.66 -10.13 5.25
CA SER A 95 -12.91 -9.40 5.19
C SER A 95 -13.85 -10.00 4.15
N VAL A 96 -15.08 -9.58 4.16
CA VAL A 96 -16.07 -9.98 3.15
C VAL A 96 -16.43 -8.74 2.34
N ALA A 97 -16.16 -8.78 1.05
CA ALA A 97 -16.52 -7.72 0.12
C ALA A 97 -17.62 -8.19 -0.85
N GLY A 98 -18.31 -7.23 -1.47
CA GLY A 98 -19.35 -7.48 -2.45
C GLY A 98 -20.76 -7.18 -1.96
N SER A 99 -21.75 -7.42 -2.83
CA SER A 99 -23.16 -7.24 -2.53
C SER A 99 -23.70 -8.38 -1.67
N VAL A 100 -24.92 -8.24 -1.16
CA VAL A 100 -25.59 -9.30 -0.37
C VAL A 100 -25.68 -10.63 -1.14
N THR A 101 -25.76 -10.55 -2.47
CA THR A 101 -25.92 -11.71 -3.36
C THR A 101 -24.58 -12.24 -3.91
N ASP A 102 -23.48 -11.47 -3.83
CA ASP A 102 -22.17 -11.88 -4.33
C ASP A 102 -21.09 -11.48 -3.31
N ARG A 103 -21.11 -12.16 -2.16
CA ARG A 103 -20.13 -11.97 -1.10
C ARG A 103 -18.91 -12.83 -1.37
N ARG A 104 -17.75 -12.17 -1.36
CA ARG A 104 -16.45 -12.85 -1.52
C ARG A 104 -15.54 -12.52 -0.35
N LYS A 105 -14.77 -13.50 0.07
CA LYS A 105 -13.66 -13.26 0.98
C LYS A 105 -12.59 -12.46 0.28
N VAL A 106 -12.06 -11.48 0.97
CA VAL A 106 -10.91 -10.69 0.53
C VAL A 106 -9.90 -10.68 1.67
N PHE A 107 -8.69 -11.02 1.35
CA PHE A 107 -7.57 -11.01 2.28
C PHE A 107 -6.86 -9.66 2.17
N HIS A 108 -6.43 -9.16 3.30
CA HIS A 108 -5.69 -7.90 3.38
C HIS A 108 -4.35 -8.17 4.06
N VAL A 109 -3.29 -7.65 3.46
CA VAL A 109 -1.96 -7.59 4.06
C VAL A 109 -1.61 -6.12 4.21
N GLU A 110 -1.44 -5.67 5.44
CA GLU A 110 -1.16 -4.26 5.74
C GLU A 110 0.14 -4.14 6.54
N GLY A 111 1.06 -3.32 6.04
CA GLY A 111 2.29 -2.99 6.73
C GLY A 111 2.27 -1.54 7.19
N PHE A 112 2.60 -1.30 8.46
CA PHE A 112 2.62 0.02 9.10
C PHE A 112 4.03 0.35 9.52
N VAL A 113 4.61 1.37 8.91
CA VAL A 113 5.97 1.84 9.20
C VAL A 113 5.90 3.21 9.85
N PRO A 114 6.15 3.33 11.16
CA PRO A 114 6.18 4.63 11.82
C PRO A 114 7.40 5.43 11.36
N VAL A 115 7.21 6.70 11.09
CA VAL A 115 8.30 7.64 10.84
C VAL A 115 8.74 8.21 12.17
N VAL A 116 9.92 7.81 12.62
CA VAL A 116 10.46 8.16 13.93
C VAL A 116 10.46 9.67 14.17
N GLY A 117 9.95 10.09 15.31
CA GLY A 117 9.89 11.50 15.71
C GLY A 117 8.80 12.32 15.00
N SER A 118 7.93 11.68 14.26
CA SER A 118 6.81 12.33 13.57
C SER A 118 5.46 11.72 13.94
N SER A 119 4.38 12.35 13.50
CA SER A 119 3.01 11.81 13.61
C SER A 119 2.56 11.01 12.38
N TRP A 120 3.50 10.54 11.56
CA TRP A 120 3.19 9.91 10.29
C TRP A 120 3.56 8.42 10.26
N PHE A 121 2.68 7.66 9.67
CA PHE A 121 2.95 6.30 9.21
C PHE A 121 3.03 6.28 7.69
N LEU A 122 3.95 5.49 7.17
CA LEU A 122 3.84 4.98 5.82
C LEU A 122 3.09 3.65 5.88
N VAL A 123 1.99 3.56 5.16
CA VAL A 123 1.15 2.36 5.14
C VAL A 123 1.21 1.72 3.77
N VAL A 124 1.64 0.47 3.72
CA VAL A 124 1.55 -0.39 2.54
C VAL A 124 0.38 -1.33 2.75
N SER A 125 -0.67 -1.22 1.94
CA SER A 125 -1.85 -2.08 2.06
C SER A 125 -2.09 -2.86 0.78
N ALA A 126 -2.28 -4.16 0.90
CA ALA A 126 -2.61 -5.04 -0.21
C ALA A 126 -4.00 -5.64 -0.03
N SER A 127 -4.77 -5.70 -1.12
CA SER A 127 -6.04 -6.43 -1.19
C SER A 127 -5.87 -7.62 -2.13
N VAL A 128 -6.11 -8.80 -1.61
CA VAL A 128 -5.83 -10.08 -2.26
C VAL A 128 -7.14 -10.87 -2.35
N PRO A 129 -7.66 -11.14 -3.53
CA PRO A 129 -8.94 -11.85 -3.68
C PRO A 129 -8.83 -13.36 -3.39
N GLU A 130 -7.64 -13.93 -3.54
CA GLU A 130 -7.43 -15.39 -3.45
C GLU A 130 -6.42 -15.74 -2.35
N ALA A 131 -6.77 -16.71 -1.50
CA ALA A 131 -5.93 -17.15 -0.38
C ALA A 131 -4.53 -17.63 -0.84
N GLU A 132 -4.45 -18.28 -1.99
CA GLU A 132 -3.20 -18.79 -2.56
C GLU A 132 -2.16 -17.69 -2.80
N MET A 133 -2.61 -16.46 -3.06
CA MET A 133 -1.73 -15.33 -3.35
C MET A 133 -1.23 -14.60 -2.09
N VAL A 134 -1.80 -14.86 -0.92
CA VAL A 134 -1.54 -14.07 0.29
C VAL A 134 -0.06 -14.11 0.66
N SER A 135 0.56 -15.28 0.66
CA SER A 135 1.99 -15.45 1.01
C SER A 135 2.91 -14.67 0.08
N ASP A 136 2.66 -14.74 -1.23
CA ASP A 136 3.47 -14.05 -2.23
C ASP A 136 3.30 -12.53 -2.13
N VAL A 137 2.06 -12.08 -1.95
CA VAL A 137 1.75 -10.65 -1.78
C VAL A 137 2.35 -10.12 -0.47
N ARG A 138 2.30 -10.90 0.62
CA ARG A 138 2.98 -10.56 1.87
C ARG A 138 4.47 -10.34 1.64
N ALA A 139 5.15 -11.28 0.95
CA ALA A 139 6.57 -11.15 0.66
C ALA A 139 6.88 -9.89 -0.17
N VAL A 140 5.99 -9.48 -1.06
CA VAL A 140 6.11 -8.20 -1.79
C VAL A 140 5.97 -7.01 -0.85
N VAL A 141 4.96 -7.00 0.01
CA VAL A 141 4.73 -5.92 1.01
C VAL A 141 5.96 -5.79 1.92
N GLU A 142 6.47 -6.89 2.47
CA GLU A 142 7.69 -6.89 3.30
C GLU A 142 8.90 -6.34 2.55
N ARG A 143 9.11 -6.77 1.31
CA ARG A 143 10.22 -6.28 0.47
C ARG A 143 10.08 -4.78 0.18
N MET A 144 8.87 -4.30 -0.09
CA MET A 144 8.62 -2.87 -0.27
C MET A 144 9.02 -2.12 1.00
N ILE A 145 8.53 -2.54 2.17
CA ILE A 145 8.84 -1.92 3.46
C ILE A 145 10.35 -1.92 3.72
N ARG A 146 11.03 -3.05 3.56
CA ARG A 146 12.48 -3.15 3.77
C ARG A 146 13.30 -2.34 2.76
N SER A 147 12.75 -2.02 1.59
CA SER A 147 13.39 -1.17 0.60
C SER A 147 13.26 0.32 0.89
N LEU A 148 12.36 0.72 1.79
CA LEU A 148 12.17 2.12 2.15
C LEU A 148 13.45 2.69 2.77
N ARG A 149 13.74 3.92 2.40
CA ARG A 149 14.83 4.70 2.98
C ARG A 149 14.23 6.02 3.46
N VAL A 150 14.38 6.27 4.74
CA VAL A 150 14.06 7.58 5.31
C VAL A 150 15.33 8.41 5.26
N TYR A 151 15.29 9.52 4.57
CA TYR A 151 16.41 10.45 4.51
C TYR A 151 16.26 11.45 5.67
N PRO A 152 17.19 11.50 6.62
CA PRO A 152 17.12 12.39 7.78
C PRO A 152 16.95 13.86 7.41
N ASP A 153 17.56 14.25 6.30
CA ASP A 153 17.54 15.64 5.80
C ASP A 153 16.12 16.14 5.43
N ILE A 154 15.18 15.22 5.19
CA ILE A 154 13.79 15.59 4.92
C ILE A 154 13.01 15.72 6.23
N THR A 155 13.40 14.99 7.28
CA THR A 155 12.74 15.03 8.59
C THR A 155 13.23 16.19 9.45
N ASP A 156 14.47 16.64 9.26
CA ASP A 156 15.09 17.72 10.04
C ASP A 156 14.82 19.13 9.48
N GLN A 157 14.36 19.22 8.23
CA GLN A 157 13.80 20.49 7.79
C GLN A 157 12.43 20.62 8.44
N PRO A 158 12.25 21.55 9.39
CA PRO A 158 10.89 21.92 9.75
C PRO A 158 10.21 22.24 8.42
N LEU A 159 9.04 21.67 8.17
CA LEU A 159 8.15 22.13 7.12
C LEU A 159 7.94 23.60 7.41
N THR A 160 8.88 24.41 6.95
CA THR A 160 8.77 25.86 7.10
C THR A 160 7.50 26.25 6.37
N GLN A 161 6.79 27.20 6.91
CA GLN A 161 5.61 27.77 6.26
C GLN A 161 5.85 28.19 4.79
N GLU A 162 7.12 28.24 4.35
CA GLU A 162 7.52 28.50 2.95
C GLU A 162 7.36 27.28 2.02
N PHE A 163 7.45 26.06 2.56
CA PHE A 163 6.95 24.86 1.86
C PHE A 163 5.45 24.66 2.13
N GLY A 164 4.84 25.66 2.67
CA GLY A 164 3.46 25.74 3.05
C GLY A 164 2.48 25.04 2.13
N HIS A 165 1.28 25.37 2.22
CA HIS A 165 0.17 24.76 1.47
C HIS A 165 0.46 24.48 -0.01
N GLU A 166 1.24 25.31 -0.70
CA GLU A 166 1.53 25.13 -2.13
C GLU A 166 2.46 23.93 -2.42
N ALA A 167 3.49 23.68 -1.61
CA ALA A 167 4.36 22.52 -1.83
C ALA A 167 3.70 21.22 -1.36
N GLY A 168 2.92 21.27 -0.27
CA GLY A 168 2.10 20.15 0.18
C GLY A 168 1.06 19.77 -0.86
N ASP A 169 0.37 20.75 -1.41
CA ASP A 169 -0.64 20.55 -2.44
C ASP A 169 -0.02 20.06 -3.76
N ALA A 170 1.18 20.53 -4.11
CA ALA A 170 1.89 20.06 -5.31
C ALA A 170 2.32 18.59 -5.21
N TYR A 171 2.75 18.12 -4.03
CA TYR A 171 3.15 16.72 -3.85
C TYR A 171 1.98 15.75 -3.70
N PHE A 172 0.80 16.23 -3.35
CA PHE A 172 -0.37 15.40 -3.09
C PHE A 172 -1.48 15.56 -4.14
N THR A 173 -1.29 16.42 -5.15
CA THR A 173 -2.21 16.52 -6.27
C THR A 173 -1.96 15.41 -7.30
N PRO A 174 -2.99 14.90 -7.97
CA PRO A 174 -2.85 13.91 -9.03
C PRO A 174 -1.88 14.35 -10.15
N ASP A 175 -1.81 15.63 -10.43
CA ASP A 175 -0.93 16.22 -11.44
C ASP A 175 0.55 16.13 -11.08
N SER A 176 0.89 16.17 -9.78
CA SER A 176 2.28 16.01 -9.33
C SER A 176 2.80 14.58 -9.47
N ALA A 177 1.92 13.59 -9.36
CA ALA A 177 2.27 12.20 -9.58
C ALA A 177 2.60 11.92 -11.06
N VAL A 178 2.06 12.70 -11.99
CA VAL A 178 2.35 12.60 -13.42
C VAL A 178 3.71 13.21 -13.76
N LEU A 179 4.10 14.30 -13.10
CA LEU A 179 5.39 14.96 -13.33
C LEU A 179 6.62 14.13 -12.90
N VAL A 180 6.45 13.23 -11.92
CA VAL A 180 7.52 12.30 -11.49
C VAL A 180 7.72 11.16 -12.50
N SER A 181 6.76 10.88 -13.37
CA SER A 181 6.86 9.83 -14.40
C SER A 181 7.48 10.29 -15.71
N GLU A 182 7.62 11.61 -15.93
CA GLU A 182 8.23 12.17 -17.16
C GLU A 182 9.72 12.48 -17.03
N GLY A 183 10.31 12.25 -15.86
CA GLY A 183 11.70 12.60 -15.54
C GLY A 183 12.67 11.41 -15.40
N VAL A 184 12.34 10.22 -15.94
CA VAL A 184 13.25 9.06 -15.98
C VAL A 184 13.38 8.51 -17.38
#